data_42ad95a0081a945738da3bd61d5e16ba
#
_entry.id   42ad95a0081a945738da3bd61d5e16ba
#
_cell.length_a   1.000
_cell.length_b   1.000
_cell.length_c   1.000
_cell.angle_alpha   90.00
_cell.angle_beta   90.00
_cell.angle_gamma   90.00
#
_symmetry.space_group_name_H-M   'P 1'
#
loop_
_entity.id
_entity.type
_entity.pdbx_description
1 polymer ?
#
loop_
_entity_poly.entity_id
_entity_poly.type
_entity_poly.pdbx_seq_one_letter_code
_entity_poly.pdbx_strand_id
1 'polypeptide(L)'
;MEELELGIGDTVTVYKANMIIPQIAENLTRSGVSEIPKECPVCKKPTKISMENNTKTLYCMNPKCQAKHVKSFSLFASRDAMNIEGLSEATLEKFIINGYVKDFTDIFHLDRYEAEIKTMEGFGEKSYENLRKRIENARKTTLPRLIYSLGIPNIGISNAKMICRALGEDPKRVIRATEEELSAISGVGGVIAGTFVEYFKDTAHVDVFDRLLKEVELTKETSEEDQKFAGVNFVITGSVEHFVN
;
A
#
# COMPACT_ATOMS: atom_id res chain seq x y z
N MET A 1 -6.17 9.43 -21.95
CA MET A 1 -5.62 8.90 -23.22
C MET A 1 -6.62 9.07 -24.36
N GLU A 2 -7.87 8.64 -24.19
CA GLU A 2 -8.90 8.74 -25.23
C GLU A 2 -9.20 10.21 -25.62
N GLU A 3 -9.41 11.11 -24.66
CA GLU A 3 -9.68 12.52 -24.90
C GLU A 3 -8.56 13.28 -25.65
N LEU A 4 -7.31 12.86 -25.44
CA LEU A 4 -6.15 13.44 -26.08
C LEU A 4 -5.71 12.65 -27.33
N GLU A 5 -6.46 11.62 -27.71
CA GLU A 5 -6.15 10.75 -28.85
C GLU A 5 -4.67 10.31 -28.91
N LEU A 6 -4.12 9.99 -27.70
CA LEU A 6 -2.71 9.67 -27.54
C LEU A 6 -2.34 8.35 -28.20
N GLY A 7 -1.29 8.37 -29.01
CA GLY A 7 -0.69 7.21 -29.63
C GLY A 7 0.81 7.12 -29.41
N ILE A 8 1.36 5.93 -29.64
CA ILE A 8 2.82 5.71 -29.55
C ILE A 8 3.51 6.51 -30.66
N GLY A 9 4.52 7.30 -30.28
CA GLY A 9 5.26 8.16 -31.19
C GLY A 9 4.68 9.57 -31.37
N ASP A 10 3.57 9.89 -30.67
CA ASP A 10 3.00 11.23 -30.72
C ASP A 10 3.91 12.29 -30.09
N THR A 11 3.86 13.49 -30.65
CA THR A 11 4.46 14.68 -30.05
C THR A 11 3.45 15.37 -29.17
N VAL A 12 3.80 15.59 -27.91
CA VAL A 12 2.91 16.18 -26.92
C VAL A 12 3.53 17.40 -26.24
N THR A 13 2.71 18.36 -25.84
CA THR A 13 3.12 19.43 -24.94
C THR A 13 2.89 18.99 -23.50
N VAL A 14 3.86 19.27 -22.63
CA VAL A 14 3.82 18.88 -21.22
C VAL A 14 4.00 20.10 -20.33
N TYR A 15 3.22 20.23 -19.28
CA TYR A 15 3.39 21.24 -18.25
C TYR A 15 3.54 20.60 -16.87
N LYS A 16 4.08 21.35 -15.92
CA LYS A 16 4.17 20.91 -14.51
C LYS A 16 2.93 21.37 -13.73
N ALA A 17 2.01 20.47 -13.45
CA ALA A 17 0.92 20.74 -12.53
C ALA A 17 1.48 20.86 -11.11
N ASN A 18 1.01 21.88 -10.36
CA ASN A 18 1.50 22.19 -9.02
C ASN A 18 3.04 22.30 -8.93
N MET A 19 3.67 22.78 -10.00
CA MET A 19 5.13 22.97 -10.14
C MET A 19 5.97 21.67 -10.08
N ILE A 20 5.38 20.50 -9.87
CA ILE A 20 6.10 19.25 -9.64
C ILE A 20 5.67 18.16 -10.63
N ILE A 21 4.37 17.95 -10.83
CA ILE A 21 3.85 16.78 -11.55
C ILE A 21 3.73 17.09 -13.06
N PRO A 22 4.45 16.36 -13.94
CA PRO A 22 4.30 16.53 -15.38
C PRO A 22 2.93 16.02 -15.83
N GLN A 23 2.19 16.86 -16.57
CA GLN A 23 0.93 16.49 -17.21
C GLN A 23 0.97 16.86 -18.69
N ILE A 24 0.30 16.05 -19.52
CA ILE A 24 0.13 16.32 -20.93
C ILE A 24 -0.94 17.40 -21.10
N ALA A 25 -0.59 18.52 -21.70
CA ALA A 25 -1.51 19.62 -22.01
C ALA A 25 -2.24 19.36 -23.33
N GLU A 26 -1.49 18.96 -24.36
CA GLU A 26 -2.01 18.78 -25.72
C GLU A 26 -1.23 17.71 -26.46
N ASN A 27 -1.90 16.98 -27.32
CA ASN A 27 -1.29 16.10 -28.32
C ASN A 27 -1.28 16.80 -29.68
N LEU A 28 -0.11 17.06 -30.20
CA LEU A 28 0.09 17.83 -31.45
C LEU A 28 -0.07 16.97 -32.72
N THR A 29 0.18 15.67 -32.63
CA THR A 29 0.18 14.78 -33.81
C THR A 29 -1.07 13.92 -33.93
N ARG A 30 -1.68 13.55 -32.83
CA ARG A 30 -2.96 12.77 -32.75
C ARG A 30 -2.98 11.58 -33.71
N SER A 31 -1.95 10.73 -33.60
CA SER A 31 -1.82 9.55 -34.49
C SER A 31 -2.96 8.55 -34.32
N GLY A 32 -3.60 8.53 -33.15
CA GLY A 32 -4.67 7.57 -32.83
C GLY A 32 -4.17 6.11 -32.68
N VAL A 33 -2.88 5.89 -32.82
CA VAL A 33 -2.26 4.55 -32.76
C VAL A 33 -2.01 4.18 -31.31
N SER A 34 -3.08 3.97 -30.54
CA SER A 34 -2.96 3.44 -29.18
C SER A 34 -3.40 1.99 -29.14
N GLU A 35 -2.48 1.10 -28.84
CA GLU A 35 -2.81 -0.26 -28.53
C GLU A 35 -2.85 -0.44 -27.01
N ILE A 36 -4.06 -0.64 -26.47
CA ILE A 36 -4.21 -1.04 -25.08
C ILE A 36 -3.73 -2.48 -24.95
N PRO A 37 -2.73 -2.77 -24.11
CA PRO A 37 -2.17 -4.11 -23.98
C PRO A 37 -3.26 -5.12 -23.55
N LYS A 38 -3.48 -6.15 -24.35
CA LYS A 38 -4.42 -7.25 -24.02
C LYS A 38 -3.83 -8.24 -23.02
N GLU A 39 -2.52 -8.22 -22.87
CA GLU A 39 -1.77 -9.08 -21.96
C GLU A 39 -0.90 -8.28 -21.02
N CYS A 40 -0.77 -8.77 -19.79
CA CYS A 40 0.11 -8.17 -18.80
C CYS A 40 1.59 -8.28 -19.25
N PRO A 41 2.37 -7.20 -19.25
CA PRO A 41 3.77 -7.24 -19.68
C PRO A 41 4.64 -8.15 -18.81
N VAL A 42 4.26 -8.36 -17.53
CA VAL A 42 5.02 -9.17 -16.58
C VAL A 42 4.64 -10.65 -16.65
N CYS A 43 3.36 -10.99 -16.48
CA CYS A 43 2.95 -12.40 -16.37
C CYS A 43 2.28 -12.96 -17.62
N LYS A 44 2.15 -12.19 -18.70
CA LYS A 44 1.54 -12.57 -20.00
C LYS A 44 0.11 -13.09 -19.90
N LYS A 45 -0.58 -12.87 -18.77
CA LYS A 45 -1.99 -13.22 -18.59
C LYS A 45 -2.87 -12.06 -19.04
N PRO A 46 -4.16 -12.32 -19.37
CA PRO A 46 -5.08 -11.32 -19.87
C PRO A 46 -5.18 -10.08 -18.96
N THR A 47 -5.38 -8.93 -19.59
CA THR A 47 -5.72 -7.68 -18.94
C THR A 47 -7.20 -7.34 -19.16
N LYS A 48 -7.78 -6.53 -18.28
CA LYS A 48 -9.16 -6.05 -18.38
C LYS A 48 -9.22 -4.57 -18.00
N ILE A 49 -10.00 -3.81 -18.74
CA ILE A 49 -10.34 -2.44 -18.36
C ILE A 49 -11.48 -2.50 -17.33
N SER A 50 -11.28 -1.91 -16.18
CA SER A 50 -12.31 -1.64 -15.18
C SER A 50 -12.66 -0.16 -15.20
N MET A 51 -13.92 0.16 -14.96
CA MET A 51 -14.40 1.54 -14.82
C MET A 51 -14.73 1.79 -13.36
N GLU A 52 -13.99 2.70 -12.73
CA GLU A 52 -14.18 3.12 -11.34
C GLU A 52 -14.23 4.64 -11.30
N ASN A 53 -15.30 5.21 -10.74
CA ASN A 53 -15.48 6.66 -10.62
C ASN A 53 -15.23 7.43 -11.95
N ASN A 54 -15.80 6.94 -13.05
CA ASN A 54 -15.61 7.46 -14.41
C ASN A 54 -14.16 7.39 -14.95
N THR A 55 -13.27 6.68 -14.27
CA THR A 55 -11.90 6.46 -14.72
C THR A 55 -11.74 5.04 -15.26
N LYS A 56 -11.26 4.91 -16.50
CA LYS A 56 -10.90 3.62 -17.08
C LYS A 56 -9.50 3.24 -16.66
N THR A 57 -9.36 2.11 -15.96
CA THR A 57 -8.06 1.60 -15.50
C THR A 57 -7.84 0.19 -16.03
N LEU A 58 -6.64 -0.07 -16.56
CA LEU A 58 -6.25 -1.38 -17.07
C LEU A 58 -5.65 -2.23 -15.94
N TYR A 59 -6.25 -3.40 -15.71
CA TYR A 59 -5.81 -4.34 -14.68
C TYR A 59 -5.36 -5.67 -15.27
N CYS A 60 -4.29 -6.23 -14.73
CA CYS A 60 -3.94 -7.62 -14.92
C CYS A 60 -4.94 -8.52 -14.19
N MET A 61 -5.50 -9.51 -14.88
CA MET A 61 -6.49 -10.42 -14.29
C MET A 61 -5.88 -11.55 -13.45
N ASN A 62 -4.56 -11.74 -13.50
CA ASN A 62 -3.89 -12.77 -12.71
C ASN A 62 -3.71 -12.31 -11.25
N PRO A 63 -4.36 -12.93 -10.26
CA PRO A 63 -4.16 -12.62 -8.85
C PRO A 63 -2.73 -12.96 -8.38
N LYS A 64 -2.09 -13.96 -9.01
CA LYS A 64 -0.71 -14.41 -8.73
C LYS A 64 0.32 -13.73 -9.63
N CYS A 65 0.03 -12.52 -10.14
CA CYS A 65 0.99 -11.77 -10.93
C CYS A 65 2.15 -11.30 -10.05
N GLN A 66 3.38 -11.57 -10.44
CA GLN A 66 4.57 -11.17 -9.70
C GLN A 66 4.61 -9.67 -9.40
N ALA A 67 4.23 -8.83 -10.38
CA ALA A 67 4.17 -7.39 -10.15
C ALA A 67 3.15 -6.99 -9.05
N LYS A 68 1.99 -7.66 -8.98
CA LYS A 68 1.02 -7.44 -7.90
C LYS A 68 1.59 -7.88 -6.56
N HIS A 69 2.29 -9.00 -6.56
CA HIS A 69 2.93 -9.54 -5.36
C HIS A 69 4.00 -8.57 -4.84
N VAL A 70 4.91 -8.11 -5.71
CA VAL A 70 5.91 -7.08 -5.34
C VAL A 70 5.24 -5.83 -4.79
N LYS A 71 4.16 -5.35 -5.43
CA LYS A 71 3.42 -4.16 -4.96
C LYS A 71 2.77 -4.36 -3.60
N SER A 72 2.20 -5.53 -3.31
CA SER A 72 1.63 -5.82 -1.99
C SER A 72 2.69 -5.81 -0.88
N PHE A 73 3.87 -6.36 -1.14
CA PHE A 73 5.00 -6.30 -0.21
C PHE A 73 5.57 -4.88 -0.06
N SER A 74 5.61 -4.12 -1.16
CA SER A 74 6.04 -2.71 -1.12
C SER A 74 5.11 -1.86 -0.25
N LEU A 75 3.79 -2.08 -0.35
CA LEU A 75 2.82 -1.45 0.55
C LEU A 75 3.04 -1.89 1.99
N PHE A 76 3.18 -3.21 2.23
CA PHE A 76 3.44 -3.76 3.56
C PHE A 76 4.66 -3.11 4.22
N ALA A 77 5.76 -2.95 3.48
CA ALA A 77 6.99 -2.35 3.98
C ALA A 77 6.95 -0.81 4.07
N SER A 78 5.95 -0.16 3.48
CA SER A 78 5.88 1.30 3.37
C SER A 78 5.85 2.01 4.72
N ARG A 79 6.19 3.32 4.71
CA ARG A 79 6.27 4.17 5.91
C ARG A 79 4.99 4.19 6.73
N ASP A 80 3.83 4.25 6.06
CA ASP A 80 2.52 4.34 6.72
C ASP A 80 1.98 2.97 7.15
N ALA A 81 2.58 1.88 6.64
CA ALA A 81 2.32 0.50 7.04
C ALA A 81 3.33 0.04 8.10
N MET A 82 4.14 -0.98 7.81
CA MET A 82 5.08 -1.55 8.78
C MET A 82 6.39 -0.75 8.93
N ASN A 83 6.62 0.27 8.08
CA ASN A 83 7.78 1.16 8.12
C ASN A 83 9.13 0.42 8.10
N ILE A 84 9.28 -0.53 7.19
CA ILE A 84 10.52 -1.29 7.01
C ILE A 84 11.35 -0.62 5.91
N GLU A 85 12.05 0.45 6.27
CA GLU A 85 12.94 1.12 5.32
C GLU A 85 14.05 0.19 4.83
N GLY A 86 14.43 0.33 3.55
CA GLY A 86 15.46 -0.49 2.92
C GLY A 86 14.90 -1.70 2.15
N LEU A 87 13.61 -2.01 2.28
CA LEU A 87 12.91 -2.94 1.41
C LEU A 87 12.31 -2.19 0.20
N SER A 88 13.19 -1.79 -0.73
CA SER A 88 12.72 -1.23 -2.02
C SER A 88 12.01 -2.28 -2.87
N GLU A 89 11.21 -1.86 -3.85
CA GLU A 89 10.58 -2.79 -4.81
C GLU A 89 11.62 -3.71 -5.47
N ALA A 90 12.77 -3.19 -5.86
CA ALA A 90 13.85 -3.98 -6.47
C ALA A 90 14.44 -5.01 -5.49
N THR A 91 14.55 -4.66 -4.20
CA THR A 91 14.99 -5.59 -3.15
C THR A 91 13.96 -6.69 -2.91
N LEU A 92 12.68 -6.30 -2.79
CA LEU A 92 11.57 -7.24 -2.62
C LEU A 92 11.46 -8.20 -3.81
N GLU A 93 11.61 -7.70 -5.03
CA GLU A 93 11.62 -8.53 -6.23
C GLU A 93 12.73 -9.58 -6.18
N LYS A 94 13.96 -9.20 -5.81
CA LYS A 94 15.07 -10.15 -5.62
C LYS A 94 14.75 -11.20 -4.54
N PHE A 95 14.16 -10.81 -3.42
CA PHE A 95 13.81 -11.73 -2.33
C PHE A 95 12.69 -12.70 -2.73
N ILE A 96 11.70 -12.23 -3.48
CA ILE A 96 10.61 -13.06 -4.01
C ILE A 96 11.14 -14.06 -5.04
N ILE A 97 11.98 -13.62 -5.97
CA ILE A 97 12.57 -14.48 -7.02
C ILE A 97 13.44 -15.60 -6.38
N ASN A 98 14.22 -15.26 -5.35
CA ASN A 98 15.05 -16.23 -4.65
C ASN A 98 14.26 -17.10 -3.65
N GLY A 99 12.94 -16.86 -3.49
CA GLY A 99 12.08 -17.63 -2.61
C GLY A 99 12.28 -17.35 -1.12
N TYR A 100 12.94 -16.25 -0.77
CA TYR A 100 13.15 -15.84 0.63
C TYR A 100 11.88 -15.28 1.25
N VAL A 101 11.01 -14.68 0.44
CA VAL A 101 9.74 -14.09 0.85
C VAL A 101 8.62 -14.65 -0.02
N LYS A 102 7.67 -15.34 0.58
CA LYS A 102 6.47 -15.92 -0.04
C LYS A 102 5.20 -15.30 0.51
N ASP A 103 5.20 -14.98 1.80
CA ASP A 103 4.13 -14.21 2.45
C ASP A 103 4.72 -13.14 3.39
N PHE A 104 3.84 -12.31 3.97
CA PHE A 104 4.28 -11.17 4.78
C PHE A 104 5.06 -11.56 6.02
N THR A 105 4.78 -12.73 6.61
CA THR A 105 5.46 -13.19 7.82
C THR A 105 6.92 -13.56 7.56
N ASP A 106 7.26 -13.98 6.33
CA ASP A 106 8.64 -14.32 5.96
C ASP A 106 9.59 -13.13 6.09
N ILE A 107 9.09 -11.89 5.97
CA ILE A 107 9.88 -10.68 6.17
C ILE A 107 10.51 -10.65 7.56
N PHE A 108 9.79 -11.13 8.58
CA PHE A 108 10.27 -11.18 9.96
C PHE A 108 11.27 -12.31 10.21
N HIS A 109 11.49 -13.18 9.22
CA HIS A 109 12.35 -14.36 9.29
C HIS A 109 13.45 -14.39 8.22
N LEU A 110 13.83 -13.21 7.70
CA LEU A 110 14.91 -13.07 6.72
C LEU A 110 16.29 -13.44 7.28
N ASP A 111 16.42 -13.55 8.60
CA ASP A 111 17.61 -14.08 9.28
C ASP A 111 17.99 -15.50 8.84
N ARG A 112 17.02 -16.29 8.37
CA ARG A 112 17.24 -17.64 7.80
C ARG A 112 18.09 -17.61 6.53
N TYR A 113 18.18 -16.47 5.86
CA TYR A 113 18.89 -16.26 4.59
C TYR A 113 19.99 -15.21 4.71
N GLU A 114 20.51 -15.01 5.93
CA GLU A 114 21.53 -13.98 6.23
C GLU A 114 22.74 -14.09 5.32
N ALA A 115 23.29 -15.31 5.18
CA ALA A 115 24.52 -15.56 4.39
C ALA A 115 24.30 -15.22 2.90
N GLU A 116 23.16 -15.63 2.36
CA GLU A 116 22.79 -15.40 0.97
C GLU A 116 22.53 -13.91 0.71
N ILE A 117 21.77 -13.25 1.61
CA ILE A 117 21.42 -11.83 1.46
C ILE A 117 22.67 -10.94 1.51
N LYS A 118 23.62 -11.23 2.41
CA LYS A 118 24.87 -10.47 2.52
C LYS A 118 25.74 -10.53 1.27
N THR A 119 25.61 -11.59 0.47
CA THR A 119 26.37 -11.77 -0.79
C THR A 119 25.63 -11.23 -2.01
N MET A 120 24.36 -10.80 -1.88
CA MET A 120 23.60 -10.25 -3.00
C MET A 120 24.16 -8.89 -3.45
N GLU A 121 24.08 -8.64 -4.76
CA GLU A 121 24.41 -7.33 -5.33
C GLU A 121 23.58 -6.20 -4.69
N GLY A 122 24.26 -5.18 -4.17
CA GLY A 122 23.65 -4.05 -3.46
C GLY A 122 23.44 -4.30 -1.97
N PHE A 123 23.80 -5.48 -1.45
CA PHE A 123 23.84 -5.82 -0.06
C PHE A 123 25.30 -6.07 0.40
N GLY A 124 25.50 -5.92 1.68
CA GLY A 124 26.72 -6.23 2.41
C GLY A 124 26.38 -6.31 3.87
N GLU A 125 27.35 -6.59 4.72
CA GLU A 125 27.18 -6.74 6.17
C GLU A 125 26.36 -5.60 6.79
N LYS A 126 26.81 -4.35 6.57
CA LYS A 126 26.15 -3.16 7.14
C LYS A 126 24.71 -2.95 6.63
N SER A 127 24.47 -3.22 5.35
CA SER A 127 23.10 -3.08 4.77
C SER A 127 22.15 -4.12 5.35
N TYR A 128 22.62 -5.35 5.52
CA TYR A 128 21.86 -6.42 6.14
C TYR A 128 21.54 -6.12 7.61
N GLU A 129 22.54 -5.70 8.42
CA GLU A 129 22.34 -5.35 9.82
C GLU A 129 21.32 -4.20 9.98
N ASN A 130 21.38 -3.19 9.11
CA ASN A 130 20.42 -2.11 9.12
C ASN A 130 19.00 -2.60 8.78
N LEU A 131 18.86 -3.46 7.76
CA LEU A 131 17.58 -4.07 7.41
C LEU A 131 17.02 -4.88 8.59
N ARG A 132 17.84 -5.72 9.21
CA ARG A 132 17.45 -6.51 10.38
C ARG A 132 16.94 -5.64 11.53
N LYS A 133 17.65 -4.58 11.88
CA LYS A 133 17.20 -3.62 12.91
C LYS A 133 15.84 -3.00 12.59
N ARG A 134 15.60 -2.65 11.33
CA ARG A 134 14.34 -2.07 10.88
C ARG A 134 13.20 -3.07 10.94
N ILE A 135 13.43 -4.33 10.58
CA ILE A 135 12.48 -5.42 10.72
C ILE A 135 12.12 -5.63 12.20
N GLU A 136 13.10 -5.68 13.09
CA GLU A 136 12.84 -5.82 14.53
C GLU A 136 12.05 -4.62 15.10
N ASN A 137 12.36 -3.41 14.66
CA ASN A 137 11.59 -2.23 15.04
C ASN A 137 10.14 -2.29 14.54
N ALA A 138 9.92 -2.85 13.35
CA ALA A 138 8.59 -3.00 12.76
C ALA A 138 7.69 -3.99 13.51
N ARG A 139 8.27 -4.85 14.37
CA ARG A 139 7.47 -5.71 15.26
C ARG A 139 6.62 -4.89 16.24
N LYS A 140 7.02 -3.66 16.57
CA LYS A 140 6.21 -2.73 17.36
C LYS A 140 5.41 -1.84 16.42
N THR A 141 4.11 -2.10 16.34
CA THR A 141 3.22 -1.38 15.42
C THR A 141 1.86 -1.15 16.06
N THR A 142 0.97 -0.44 15.37
CA THR A 142 -0.42 -0.24 15.81
C THR A 142 -1.37 -1.06 14.95
N LEU A 143 -2.53 -1.41 15.48
CA LEU A 143 -3.54 -2.17 14.74
C LEU A 143 -3.95 -1.49 13.42
N PRO A 144 -4.17 -0.15 13.35
CA PRO A 144 -4.47 0.52 12.10
C PRO A 144 -3.39 0.34 11.03
N ARG A 145 -2.11 0.42 11.41
CA ARG A 145 -0.98 0.22 10.50
C ARG A 145 -0.91 -1.22 9.98
N LEU A 146 -1.16 -2.18 10.85
CA LEU A 146 -1.22 -3.60 10.50
C LEU A 146 -2.38 -3.86 9.52
N ILE A 147 -3.58 -3.34 9.77
CA ILE A 147 -4.73 -3.43 8.85
C ILE A 147 -4.41 -2.79 7.49
N TYR A 148 -3.83 -1.58 7.51
CA TYR A 148 -3.44 -0.89 6.27
C TYR A 148 -2.41 -1.68 5.47
N SER A 149 -1.46 -2.32 6.14
CA SER A 149 -0.39 -3.10 5.51
C SER A 149 -0.89 -4.31 4.70
N LEU A 150 -2.09 -4.80 4.98
CA LEU A 150 -2.73 -5.90 4.24
C LEU A 150 -3.14 -5.50 2.81
N GLY A 151 -3.20 -4.20 2.50
CA GLY A 151 -3.57 -3.72 1.18
C GLY A 151 -5.02 -3.98 0.79
N ILE A 152 -5.94 -3.94 1.75
CA ILE A 152 -7.37 -4.09 1.50
C ILE A 152 -7.83 -2.95 0.56
N PRO A 153 -8.47 -3.25 -0.57
CA PRO A 153 -8.92 -2.22 -1.50
C PRO A 153 -9.78 -1.15 -0.81
N ASN A 154 -9.57 0.11 -1.17
CA ASN A 154 -10.28 1.27 -0.60
C ASN A 154 -10.03 1.55 0.90
N ILE A 155 -9.18 0.76 1.57
CA ILE A 155 -8.82 0.96 2.97
C ILE A 155 -7.45 1.64 3.04
N GLY A 156 -7.47 2.98 3.10
CA GLY A 156 -6.28 3.77 3.42
C GLY A 156 -6.00 3.81 4.93
N ILE A 157 -4.85 4.34 5.32
CA ILE A 157 -4.46 4.44 6.75
C ILE A 157 -5.49 5.22 7.58
N SER A 158 -6.11 6.25 7.03
CA SER A 158 -7.16 7.04 7.72
C SER A 158 -8.41 6.19 7.99
N ASN A 159 -8.85 5.38 7.01
CA ASN A 159 -9.99 4.47 7.18
C ASN A 159 -9.67 3.38 8.20
N ALA A 160 -8.46 2.80 8.16
CA ALA A 160 -8.01 1.83 9.13
C ALA A 160 -8.03 2.40 10.56
N LYS A 161 -7.55 3.65 10.74
CA LYS A 161 -7.61 4.35 12.04
C LYS A 161 -9.04 4.56 12.54
N MET A 162 -9.94 5.02 11.68
CA MET A 162 -11.34 5.23 12.06
C MET A 162 -12.01 3.93 12.48
N ILE A 163 -11.84 2.85 11.71
CA ILE A 163 -12.40 1.53 12.00
C ILE A 163 -11.85 0.99 13.33
N CYS A 164 -10.53 0.95 13.48
CA CYS A 164 -9.90 0.39 14.68
C CYS A 164 -10.30 1.16 15.95
N ARG A 165 -10.30 2.50 15.89
CA ARG A 165 -10.70 3.35 17.03
C ARG A 165 -12.16 3.12 17.43
N ALA A 166 -13.08 3.08 16.47
CA ALA A 166 -14.50 2.87 16.73
C ALA A 166 -14.79 1.49 17.35
N LEU A 167 -14.00 0.48 16.99
CA LEU A 167 -14.14 -0.89 17.48
C LEU A 167 -13.23 -1.23 18.69
N GLY A 168 -12.60 -0.22 19.30
CA GLY A 168 -11.84 -0.35 20.56
C GLY A 168 -10.47 -0.99 20.41
N GLU A 169 -9.90 -0.97 19.20
CA GLU A 169 -8.56 -1.52 18.87
C GLU A 169 -8.36 -2.99 19.23
N ASP A 170 -9.46 -3.76 19.30
CA ASP A 170 -9.40 -5.21 19.47
C ASP A 170 -9.28 -5.89 18.10
N PRO A 171 -8.16 -6.57 17.80
CA PRO A 171 -7.94 -7.21 16.51
C PRO A 171 -9.05 -8.18 16.11
N LYS A 172 -9.55 -8.99 17.06
CA LYS A 172 -10.59 -9.99 16.79
C LYS A 172 -11.94 -9.34 16.50
N ARG A 173 -12.27 -8.26 17.21
CA ARG A 173 -13.49 -7.51 16.97
C ARG A 173 -13.44 -6.80 15.62
N VAL A 174 -12.31 -6.19 15.28
CA VAL A 174 -12.11 -5.45 14.04
C VAL A 174 -12.33 -6.33 12.81
N ILE A 175 -11.71 -7.52 12.75
CA ILE A 175 -11.86 -8.40 11.58
C ILE A 175 -13.22 -9.12 11.52
N ARG A 176 -14.02 -9.10 12.58
CA ARG A 176 -15.35 -9.71 12.63
C ARG A 176 -16.49 -8.69 12.57
N ALA A 177 -16.17 -7.43 12.37
CA ALA A 177 -17.18 -6.38 12.29
C ALA A 177 -18.12 -6.62 11.11
N THR A 178 -19.40 -6.32 11.31
CA THR A 178 -20.39 -6.41 10.23
C THR A 178 -20.39 -5.16 9.37
N GLU A 179 -20.99 -5.25 8.18
CA GLU A 179 -21.10 -4.11 7.28
C GLU A 179 -21.93 -2.98 7.89
N GLU A 180 -22.96 -3.33 8.67
CA GLU A 180 -23.81 -2.39 9.39
C GLU A 180 -23.03 -1.64 10.47
N GLU A 181 -22.23 -2.36 11.28
CA GLU A 181 -21.38 -1.76 12.31
C GLU A 181 -20.35 -0.78 11.68
N LEU A 182 -19.72 -1.19 10.60
CA LEU A 182 -18.73 -0.36 9.92
C LEU A 182 -19.36 0.86 9.25
N SER A 183 -20.53 0.69 8.60
CA SER A 183 -21.24 1.79 7.94
C SER A 183 -21.79 2.83 8.91
N ALA A 184 -21.98 2.47 10.18
CA ALA A 184 -22.36 3.39 11.24
C ALA A 184 -21.21 4.31 11.71
N ILE A 185 -19.97 4.01 11.33
CA ILE A 185 -18.80 4.82 11.66
C ILE A 185 -18.76 6.05 10.76
N SER A 186 -18.71 7.24 11.35
CA SER A 186 -18.59 8.49 10.59
C SER A 186 -17.35 8.46 9.69
N GLY A 187 -17.54 8.70 8.39
CA GLY A 187 -16.47 8.66 7.38
C GLY A 187 -16.23 7.28 6.74
N VAL A 188 -16.91 6.23 7.21
CA VAL A 188 -16.87 4.90 6.59
C VAL A 188 -18.15 4.67 5.79
N GLY A 189 -18.07 4.83 4.46
CA GLY A 189 -19.22 4.57 3.58
C GLY A 189 -19.40 3.08 3.29
N GLY A 190 -20.59 2.71 2.75
CA GLY A 190 -20.94 1.31 2.44
C GLY A 190 -19.93 0.59 1.55
N VAL A 191 -19.30 1.29 0.58
CA VAL A 191 -18.25 0.69 -0.27
C VAL A 191 -17.03 0.26 0.55
N ILE A 192 -16.60 1.10 1.50
CA ILE A 192 -15.48 0.81 2.39
C ILE A 192 -15.84 -0.34 3.32
N ALA A 193 -17.02 -0.28 3.95
CA ALA A 193 -17.53 -1.31 4.84
C ALA A 193 -17.65 -2.67 4.14
N GLY A 194 -18.31 -2.70 2.98
CA GLY A 194 -18.48 -3.93 2.19
C GLY A 194 -17.14 -4.54 1.76
N THR A 195 -16.19 -3.71 1.28
CA THR A 195 -14.86 -4.20 0.87
C THR A 195 -14.08 -4.79 2.06
N PHE A 196 -14.16 -4.15 3.23
CA PHE A 196 -13.49 -4.62 4.43
C PHE A 196 -14.04 -5.98 4.88
N VAL A 197 -15.37 -6.09 4.99
CA VAL A 197 -16.04 -7.34 5.39
C VAL A 197 -15.75 -8.46 4.38
N GLU A 198 -15.83 -8.17 3.08
CA GLU A 198 -15.57 -9.16 2.03
C GLU A 198 -14.13 -9.69 2.09
N TYR A 199 -13.16 -8.81 2.39
CA TYR A 199 -11.77 -9.24 2.55
C TYR A 199 -11.60 -10.28 3.66
N PHE A 200 -12.21 -10.09 4.83
CA PHE A 200 -12.08 -11.00 5.96
C PHE A 200 -13.07 -12.20 5.95
N LYS A 201 -13.96 -12.30 4.94
CA LYS A 201 -14.69 -13.54 4.67
C LYS A 201 -13.77 -14.64 4.11
N ASP A 202 -12.67 -14.26 3.44
CA ASP A 202 -11.68 -15.22 2.98
C ASP A 202 -10.83 -15.70 4.18
N THR A 203 -10.95 -16.99 4.48
CA THR A 203 -10.21 -17.62 5.58
C THR A 203 -8.70 -17.54 5.40
N ALA A 204 -8.21 -17.48 4.16
CA ALA A 204 -6.79 -17.29 3.88
C ALA A 204 -6.29 -15.92 4.35
N HIS A 205 -7.08 -14.86 4.18
CA HIS A 205 -6.73 -13.53 4.69
C HIS A 205 -6.75 -13.48 6.22
N VAL A 206 -7.72 -14.15 6.85
CA VAL A 206 -7.78 -14.28 8.32
C VAL A 206 -6.55 -15.01 8.84
N ASP A 207 -6.14 -16.12 8.21
CA ASP A 207 -4.95 -16.88 8.60
C ASP A 207 -3.67 -16.02 8.48
N VAL A 208 -3.52 -15.27 7.39
CA VAL A 208 -2.39 -14.32 7.24
C VAL A 208 -2.39 -13.29 8.36
N PHE A 209 -3.53 -12.71 8.67
CA PHE A 209 -3.65 -11.72 9.75
C PHE A 209 -3.31 -12.33 11.12
N ASP A 210 -3.83 -13.52 11.43
CA ASP A 210 -3.55 -14.22 12.69
C ASP A 210 -2.07 -14.61 12.84
N ARG A 211 -1.39 -14.95 11.73
CA ARG A 211 0.05 -15.19 11.73
C ARG A 211 0.84 -13.91 11.95
N LEU A 212 0.46 -12.80 11.30
CA LEU A 212 1.09 -11.50 11.51
C LEU A 212 0.93 -11.00 12.95
N LEU A 213 -0.21 -11.25 13.59
CA LEU A 213 -0.41 -10.91 15.01
C LEU A 213 0.56 -11.63 15.95
N LYS A 214 1.11 -12.78 15.55
CA LYS A 214 2.14 -13.49 16.33
C LYS A 214 3.53 -12.90 16.15
N GLU A 215 3.75 -12.16 15.06
CA GLU A 215 5.03 -11.55 14.74
C GLU A 215 5.18 -10.14 15.34
N VAL A 216 4.06 -9.51 15.72
CA VAL A 216 4.06 -8.10 16.13
C VAL A 216 3.54 -7.90 17.55
N GLU A 217 4.06 -6.88 18.21
CA GLU A 217 3.55 -6.31 19.45
C GLU A 217 2.70 -5.09 19.12
N LEU A 218 1.39 -5.19 19.35
CA LEU A 218 0.48 -4.08 19.10
C LEU A 218 0.59 -3.06 20.23
N THR A 219 1.00 -1.85 19.85
CA THR A 219 0.98 -0.67 20.74
C THR A 219 -0.26 0.15 20.46
N LYS A 220 -0.82 0.78 21.48
CA LYS A 220 -1.89 1.77 21.27
C LYS A 220 -1.28 3.02 20.64
N GLU A 221 -1.99 3.65 19.72
CA GLU A 221 -1.64 5.03 19.35
C GLU A 221 -1.77 5.86 20.64
N THR A 222 -0.63 6.26 21.18
CA THR A 222 -0.64 7.25 22.26
C THR A 222 -1.19 8.55 21.66
N SER A 223 -2.40 8.90 22.06
CA SER A 223 -2.99 10.21 21.78
C SER A 223 -2.32 11.28 22.68
N GLU A 224 -1.02 11.19 22.86
CA GLU A 224 -0.20 12.17 23.57
C GLU A 224 0.32 13.30 22.67
N GLU A 225 -0.26 13.53 21.54
CA GLU A 225 -0.28 14.90 21.07
C GLU A 225 -1.29 15.62 21.95
N ASP A 226 -0.78 16.35 22.93
CA ASP A 226 -1.51 17.36 23.68
C ASP A 226 -2.49 18.04 22.74
N GLN A 227 -3.78 17.78 22.89
CA GLN A 227 -4.82 18.43 22.08
C GLN A 227 -4.95 19.89 22.53
N LYS A 228 -3.82 20.63 22.58
CA LYS A 228 -3.78 22.08 22.89
C LYS A 228 -4.71 22.89 22.02
N PHE A 229 -5.12 22.31 20.91
CA PHE A 229 -5.95 22.96 19.89
C PHE A 229 -7.22 22.18 19.56
N ALA A 230 -7.68 21.29 20.45
CA ALA A 230 -8.94 20.59 20.27
C ALA A 230 -10.10 21.60 20.12
N GLY A 231 -10.83 21.49 19.01
CA GLY A 231 -11.96 22.38 18.69
C GLY A 231 -11.57 23.70 18.02
N VAL A 232 -10.29 23.92 17.68
CA VAL A 232 -9.84 25.11 16.94
C VAL A 232 -9.63 24.73 15.47
N ASN A 233 -10.28 25.47 14.56
CA ASN A 233 -10.05 25.33 13.12
C ASN A 233 -8.89 26.24 12.69
N PHE A 234 -7.87 25.67 12.05
CA PHE A 234 -6.75 26.42 11.51
C PHE A 234 -6.86 26.52 9.99
N VAL A 235 -6.62 27.71 9.48
CA VAL A 235 -6.42 27.94 8.05
C VAL A 235 -4.98 28.38 7.86
N ILE A 236 -4.18 27.58 7.16
CA ILE A 236 -2.80 27.92 6.83
C ILE A 236 -2.81 28.66 5.49
N THR A 237 -2.52 29.97 5.51
CA THR A 237 -2.44 30.82 4.31
C THR A 237 -0.98 31.20 4.03
N GLY A 238 -0.12 30.23 3.73
CA GLY A 238 1.30 30.48 3.40
C GLY A 238 2.20 29.27 3.73
N SER A 239 3.49 29.39 3.40
CA SER A 239 4.50 28.39 3.78
C SER A 239 4.87 28.54 5.26
N VAL A 240 4.85 27.45 6.00
CA VAL A 240 5.27 27.40 7.41
C VAL A 240 6.64 26.74 7.44
N GLU A 241 7.68 27.49 7.82
CA GLU A 241 9.10 27.08 7.68
C GLU A 241 9.52 25.87 8.52
N HIS A 242 8.69 25.36 9.43
CA HIS A 242 9.04 24.28 10.36
C HIS A 242 8.06 23.09 10.35
N PHE A 243 7.13 23.02 9.41
CA PHE A 243 6.28 21.85 9.23
C PHE A 243 6.69 21.08 7.99
N VAL A 244 7.16 19.85 8.20
CA VAL A 244 7.38 18.89 7.12
C VAL A 244 6.02 18.23 6.82
N ASN A 245 5.54 18.41 5.57
CA ASN A 245 4.35 17.72 5.07
C ASN A 245 4.54 16.21 5.03
#